data_ec6aaf36aab2ed47e1a495cf71369d81
#
_entry.id   ec6aaf36aab2ed47e1a495cf71369d81
#
_cell.length_a   1.000
_cell.length_b   1.000
_cell.length_c   1.000
_cell.angle_alpha   90.00
_cell.angle_beta   90.00
_cell.angle_gamma   90.00
#
_symmetry.space_group_name_H-M   'P 1'
#
loop_
_entity.id
_entity.type
_entity.pdbx_description
1 polymer ?
#
loop_
_entity_poly.entity_id
_entity_poly.type
_entity_poly.pdbx_seq_one_letter_code
_entity_poly.pdbx_strand_id
1 'polypeptide(L)'
;MENTTPQGDIGLIGLAVMGQNLVLNMNDHGYTVVVYNRTTAKVDEFLANEAKGTKVQGAHSIQELVSKLKRPRRVMMLVKAGQPVDDFIAQITPHLEPGDIIIDGGNSLYNDTNRRQRELEAKGLLYIGTGVSGGEEGARRGPSIMPGGSPSAWPHVKDIFQSISAKVEDGSPCCDWVGEEGAGHYVKMVHNGIEYGDMQLICEAYNILKNGLGLNEQELHDVFAEWNKGDLDSYLVEISRDIFAKKDTDGTPLLSKILDTAGQKGTGKWTVINSLEMGVPITLMAEAVYARCVSALKEERVKAARKLKGPNPSIPAARNAKKRAKLIDEVRQALYASKIISYAQGYMLMRAAAAEYGWKLNWGGIALMWRGGCIIRSRFLGKIKEAFDKKPKLTNLLFDDFFKGEMKKNQKAWRNVVAIAAKRGIPVPAFSTALSFFDSYRSAVLPANLLQAQRDFFGAHTYERVDKPRGEFFHTNWTGQGGTTASTTYTV
;
A
#
# COMPACT_ATOMS: atom_id res chain seq x y z
N MET A 1 34.15 35.82 8.20
CA MET A 1 33.07 34.81 8.18
C MET A 1 31.91 35.42 8.91
N GLU A 2 30.89 35.84 8.21
CA GLU A 2 29.67 36.32 8.84
C GLU A 2 29.07 35.22 9.68
N ASN A 3 28.96 35.43 10.96
CA ASN A 3 28.40 34.52 11.94
C ASN A 3 26.86 34.55 11.81
N THR A 4 26.34 34.03 10.67
CA THR A 4 24.90 33.99 10.43
C THR A 4 24.31 32.88 11.29
N THR A 5 23.46 33.27 12.23
CA THR A 5 22.68 32.35 13.07
C THR A 5 21.94 31.34 12.17
N PRO A 6 22.04 30.01 12.41
CA PRO A 6 21.35 29.00 11.61
C PRO A 6 19.83 29.27 11.57
N GLN A 7 19.21 29.33 10.40
CA GLN A 7 17.83 29.71 10.22
C GLN A 7 16.96 28.56 9.64
N GLY A 8 17.60 27.52 9.09
CA GLY A 8 16.90 26.39 8.50
C GLY A 8 16.12 25.57 9.51
N ASP A 9 14.84 25.39 9.29
CA ASP A 9 13.96 24.58 10.13
C ASP A 9 14.15 23.10 9.88
N ILE A 10 14.43 22.73 8.62
CA ILE A 10 14.65 21.35 8.16
C ILE A 10 15.57 21.36 6.94
N GLY A 11 16.46 20.36 6.85
CA GLY A 11 17.26 20.05 5.67
C GLY A 11 16.59 18.96 4.82
N LEU A 12 16.65 19.06 3.49
CA LEU A 12 16.17 18.01 2.61
C LEU A 12 17.23 17.62 1.58
N ILE A 13 17.53 16.32 1.52
CA ILE A 13 18.47 15.70 0.58
C ILE A 13 17.70 14.95 -0.49
N GLY A 14 17.92 15.30 -1.77
CA GLY A 14 17.29 14.63 -2.91
C GLY A 14 16.23 15.48 -3.59
N LEU A 15 16.63 16.15 -4.69
CA LEU A 15 15.81 17.05 -5.49
C LEU A 15 15.27 16.36 -6.76
N ALA A 16 14.71 15.14 -6.61
CA ALA A 16 13.81 14.57 -7.61
C ALA A 16 12.39 15.10 -7.41
N VAL A 17 11.44 14.68 -8.25
CA VAL A 17 10.06 15.20 -8.29
C VAL A 17 9.43 15.32 -6.90
N MET A 18 9.48 14.26 -6.09
CA MET A 18 8.90 14.28 -4.74
C MET A 18 9.62 15.26 -3.81
N GLY A 19 10.95 15.33 -3.88
CA GLY A 19 11.76 16.20 -3.03
C GLY A 19 11.51 17.67 -3.29
N GLN A 20 11.55 18.10 -4.55
CA GLN A 20 11.28 19.49 -4.95
C GLN A 20 9.89 19.94 -4.50
N ASN A 21 8.86 19.12 -4.78
CA ASN A 21 7.49 19.44 -4.43
C ASN A 21 7.25 19.50 -2.90
N LEU A 22 7.90 18.62 -2.13
CA LEU A 22 7.80 18.65 -0.68
C LEU A 22 8.51 19.87 -0.07
N VAL A 23 9.66 20.28 -0.63
CA VAL A 23 10.38 21.52 -0.24
C VAL A 23 9.48 22.73 -0.45
N LEU A 24 8.87 22.86 -1.62
CA LEU A 24 7.97 23.96 -1.94
C LEU A 24 6.74 23.97 -1.02
N ASN A 25 6.18 22.82 -0.71
CA ASN A 25 5.07 22.68 0.24
C ASN A 25 5.49 23.15 1.64
N MET A 26 6.65 22.74 2.15
CA MET A 26 7.18 23.24 3.45
C MET A 26 7.37 24.75 3.43
N ASN A 27 7.94 25.29 2.34
CA ASN A 27 8.12 26.74 2.21
C ASN A 27 6.80 27.49 2.22
N ASP A 28 5.76 27.01 1.53
CA ASP A 28 4.42 27.63 1.50
C ASP A 28 3.76 27.66 2.89
N HIS A 29 4.14 26.73 3.78
CA HIS A 29 3.73 26.69 5.17
C HIS A 29 4.66 27.47 6.11
N GLY A 30 5.58 28.27 5.56
CA GLY A 30 6.40 29.23 6.30
C GLY A 30 7.74 28.70 6.80
N TYR A 31 8.08 27.44 6.54
CA TYR A 31 9.36 26.85 6.95
C TYR A 31 10.51 27.25 6.04
N THR A 32 11.67 27.50 6.63
CA THR A 32 12.92 27.67 5.89
C THR A 32 13.56 26.31 5.67
N VAL A 33 13.60 25.87 4.43
CA VAL A 33 14.16 24.57 4.05
C VAL A 33 15.55 24.76 3.45
N VAL A 34 16.53 23.99 3.93
CA VAL A 34 17.87 23.92 3.33
C VAL A 34 17.97 22.69 2.47
N VAL A 35 18.33 22.85 1.19
CA VAL A 35 18.33 21.74 0.23
C VAL A 35 19.73 21.35 -0.21
N TYR A 36 19.93 20.05 -0.35
CA TYR A 36 21.15 19.47 -0.92
C TYR A 36 20.83 18.34 -1.90
N ASN A 37 21.63 18.22 -2.94
CA ASN A 37 21.56 17.11 -3.87
C ASN A 37 22.98 16.68 -4.27
N ARG A 38 23.21 15.37 -4.44
CA ARG A 38 24.52 14.82 -4.81
C ARG A 38 25.10 15.50 -6.06
N THR A 39 24.26 15.80 -7.06
CA THR A 39 24.60 16.65 -8.19
C THR A 39 24.25 18.08 -7.82
N THR A 40 25.22 18.87 -7.38
CA THR A 40 25.00 20.21 -6.82
C THR A 40 24.39 21.19 -7.81
N ALA A 41 24.70 21.06 -9.12
CA ALA A 41 24.07 21.88 -10.15
C ALA A 41 22.52 21.84 -10.12
N LYS A 42 21.92 20.73 -9.65
CA LYS A 42 20.46 20.65 -9.46
C LYS A 42 19.96 21.53 -8.32
N VAL A 43 20.80 21.85 -7.35
CA VAL A 43 20.46 22.81 -6.28
C VAL A 43 20.32 24.20 -6.89
N ASP A 44 21.33 24.61 -7.69
CA ASP A 44 21.37 25.92 -8.33
C ASP A 44 20.22 26.08 -9.32
N GLU A 45 19.95 25.05 -10.14
CA GLU A 45 18.84 25.01 -11.07
C GLU A 45 17.49 25.16 -10.35
N PHE A 46 17.27 24.41 -9.27
CA PHE A 46 16.04 24.47 -8.48
C PHE A 46 15.83 25.85 -7.84
N LEU A 47 16.89 26.46 -7.30
CA LEU A 47 16.81 27.81 -6.70
C LEU A 47 16.59 28.90 -7.75
N ALA A 48 17.14 28.74 -8.96
CA ALA A 48 16.97 29.69 -10.03
C ALA A 48 15.56 29.63 -10.68
N ASN A 49 14.90 28.46 -10.64
CA ASN A 49 13.63 28.19 -11.30
C ASN A 49 12.49 28.02 -10.29
N GLU A 50 12.21 26.76 -9.85
CA GLU A 50 11.00 26.42 -9.09
C GLU A 50 10.96 27.06 -7.70
N ALA A 51 12.11 27.22 -7.05
CA ALA A 51 12.23 27.84 -5.73
C ALA A 51 12.57 29.34 -5.77
N LYS A 52 12.56 29.96 -6.94
CA LYS A 52 12.86 31.39 -7.10
C LYS A 52 11.90 32.27 -6.28
N GLY A 53 12.44 33.16 -5.46
CA GLY A 53 11.68 34.07 -4.63
C GLY A 53 11.13 33.44 -3.34
N THR A 54 11.48 32.20 -3.03
CA THR A 54 11.12 31.49 -1.80
C THR A 54 12.18 31.74 -0.70
N LYS A 55 11.94 31.17 0.52
CA LYS A 55 12.92 31.15 1.63
C LYS A 55 13.84 29.93 1.58
N VAL A 56 13.79 29.13 0.51
CA VAL A 56 14.61 27.92 0.35
C VAL A 56 16.09 28.32 0.19
N GLN A 57 16.97 27.66 0.92
CA GLN A 57 18.40 27.88 0.89
C GLN A 57 19.12 26.67 0.28
N GLY A 58 20.09 26.88 -0.57
CA GLY A 58 20.94 25.82 -1.12
C GLY A 58 22.12 25.50 -0.24
N ALA A 59 22.60 24.27 -0.34
CA ALA A 59 23.88 23.82 0.19
C ALA A 59 24.61 22.95 -0.88
N HIS A 60 25.92 23.12 -0.97
CA HIS A 60 26.77 22.38 -1.94
C HIS A 60 27.59 21.28 -1.27
N SER A 61 27.46 21.12 0.05
CA SER A 61 28.01 20.01 0.83
C SER A 61 27.10 19.63 1.98
N ILE A 62 27.27 18.42 2.50
CA ILE A 62 26.55 17.94 3.71
C ILE A 62 26.91 18.80 4.92
N GLN A 63 28.18 19.17 5.07
CA GLN A 63 28.64 20.04 6.13
C GLN A 63 27.92 21.41 6.09
N GLU A 64 27.84 22.01 4.90
CA GLU A 64 27.12 23.28 4.70
C GLU A 64 25.62 23.12 5.01
N LEU A 65 24.97 22.06 4.53
CA LEU A 65 23.57 21.76 4.85
C LEU A 65 23.35 21.78 6.37
N VAL A 66 24.13 20.98 7.10
CA VAL A 66 23.98 20.80 8.55
C VAL A 66 24.28 22.10 9.32
N SER A 67 25.29 22.87 8.90
CA SER A 67 25.65 24.13 9.54
C SER A 67 24.56 25.21 9.47
N LYS A 68 23.67 25.15 8.47
CA LYS A 68 22.56 26.10 8.28
C LYS A 68 21.32 25.73 9.08
N LEU A 69 21.25 24.57 9.76
CA LEU A 69 20.07 24.09 10.46
C LEU A 69 20.05 24.45 11.94
N LYS A 70 18.87 24.87 12.41
CA LYS A 70 18.57 25.07 13.85
C LYS A 70 18.60 23.75 14.61
N ARG A 71 18.99 23.77 15.88
CA ARG A 71 18.94 22.61 16.77
C ARG A 71 17.56 22.43 17.44
N PRO A 72 17.13 21.16 17.65
CA PRO A 72 17.73 19.95 17.10
C PRO A 72 17.65 19.96 15.57
N ARG A 73 18.78 19.63 14.92
CA ARG A 73 18.84 19.61 13.46
C ARG A 73 17.99 18.49 12.92
N ARG A 74 17.25 18.75 11.85
CA ARG A 74 16.35 17.80 11.19
C ARG A 74 16.82 17.65 9.75
N VAL A 75 17.29 16.46 9.38
CA VAL A 75 17.80 16.17 8.03
C VAL A 75 16.94 15.08 7.41
N MET A 76 16.12 15.44 6.44
CA MET A 76 15.25 14.53 5.70
C MET A 76 15.91 14.09 4.40
N MET A 77 15.81 12.79 4.11
CA MET A 77 16.29 12.19 2.86
C MET A 77 15.10 11.69 2.04
N LEU A 78 15.06 12.07 0.76
CA LEU A 78 14.15 11.53 -0.26
C LEU A 78 14.97 10.90 -1.38
N VAL A 79 15.63 9.80 -1.07
CA VAL A 79 16.54 9.08 -1.95
C VAL A 79 16.06 7.64 -2.22
N LYS A 80 16.72 6.95 -3.14
CA LYS A 80 16.41 5.55 -3.42
C LYS A 80 16.68 4.70 -2.16
N ALA A 81 15.73 3.81 -1.83
CA ALA A 81 15.87 2.88 -0.71
C ALA A 81 17.08 1.93 -0.84
N GLY A 82 17.52 1.39 0.28
CA GLY A 82 18.67 0.50 0.39
C GLY A 82 19.98 1.26 0.61
N GLN A 83 21.07 0.81 0.02
CA GLN A 83 22.42 1.34 0.22
C GLN A 83 22.55 2.87 0.13
N PRO A 84 21.89 3.58 -0.82
CA PRO A 84 21.97 5.05 -0.86
C PRO A 84 21.54 5.75 0.42
N VAL A 85 20.60 5.19 1.18
CA VAL A 85 20.19 5.74 2.49
C VAL A 85 21.33 5.58 3.50
N ASP A 86 21.95 4.39 3.56
CA ASP A 86 23.09 4.11 4.45
C ASP A 86 24.29 5.01 4.12
N ASP A 87 24.56 5.22 2.83
CA ASP A 87 25.64 6.10 2.35
C ASP A 87 25.44 7.56 2.81
N PHE A 88 24.20 8.08 2.75
CA PHE A 88 23.89 9.41 3.24
C PHE A 88 23.93 9.48 4.77
N ILE A 89 23.43 8.49 5.49
CA ILE A 89 23.56 8.41 6.95
C ILE A 89 25.02 8.50 7.36
N ALA A 90 25.90 7.76 6.70
CA ALA A 90 27.34 7.79 6.99
C ALA A 90 27.96 9.18 6.74
N GLN A 91 27.52 9.91 5.72
CA GLN A 91 27.99 11.26 5.41
C GLN A 91 27.45 12.32 6.36
N ILE A 92 26.20 12.18 6.83
CA ILE A 92 25.52 13.16 7.69
C ILE A 92 26.00 13.04 9.13
N THR A 93 26.11 11.81 9.65
CA THR A 93 26.40 11.50 11.06
C THR A 93 27.60 12.26 11.63
N PRO A 94 28.77 12.43 10.94
CA PRO A 94 29.91 13.15 11.48
C PRO A 94 29.68 14.63 11.76
N HIS A 95 28.62 15.22 11.22
CA HIS A 95 28.28 16.64 11.36
C HIS A 95 27.14 16.88 12.34
N LEU A 96 26.53 15.82 12.88
CA LEU A 96 25.43 15.88 13.83
C LEU A 96 25.91 15.72 15.28
N GLU A 97 25.08 16.19 16.20
CA GLU A 97 25.29 16.10 17.63
C GLU A 97 24.13 15.33 18.30
N PRO A 98 24.33 14.78 19.51
CA PRO A 98 23.25 14.11 20.23
C PRO A 98 21.95 14.93 20.30
N GLY A 99 20.84 14.27 20.01
CA GLY A 99 19.51 14.88 19.91
C GLY A 99 19.12 15.39 18.52
N ASP A 100 20.06 15.44 17.57
CA ASP A 100 19.74 15.76 16.17
C ASP A 100 19.01 14.56 15.50
N ILE A 101 18.24 14.83 14.46
CA ILE A 101 17.26 13.91 13.88
C ILE A 101 17.57 13.64 12.40
N ILE A 102 17.71 12.38 12.04
CA ILE A 102 17.73 11.93 10.65
C ILE A 102 16.35 11.38 10.28
N ILE A 103 15.82 11.78 9.13
CA ILE A 103 14.49 11.39 8.65
C ILE A 103 14.64 10.70 7.30
N ASP A 104 14.25 9.44 7.21
CA ASP A 104 14.14 8.71 5.95
C ASP A 104 12.71 8.81 5.42
N GLY A 105 12.50 9.68 4.43
CA GLY A 105 11.22 9.90 3.77
C GLY A 105 11.02 9.05 2.51
N GLY A 106 11.95 8.14 2.22
CA GLY A 106 11.87 7.21 1.09
C GLY A 106 10.90 6.04 1.32
N ASN A 107 10.83 5.14 0.35
CA ASN A 107 10.11 3.87 0.50
C ASN A 107 11.09 2.77 0.97
N SER A 108 11.68 2.94 2.14
CA SER A 108 12.64 2.00 2.71
C SER A 108 11.96 0.75 3.26
N LEU A 109 12.69 -0.36 3.26
CA LEU A 109 12.25 -1.58 3.92
C LEU A 109 12.31 -1.38 5.44
N TYR A 110 11.25 -1.72 6.15
CA TYR A 110 11.13 -1.49 7.58
C TYR A 110 12.24 -2.17 8.41
N ASN A 111 12.75 -3.32 7.97
CA ASN A 111 13.89 -4.00 8.62
C ASN A 111 15.16 -3.15 8.60
N ASP A 112 15.45 -2.47 7.47
CA ASP A 112 16.55 -1.52 7.39
C ASP A 112 16.33 -0.33 8.31
N THR A 113 15.07 0.11 8.44
CA THR A 113 14.68 1.20 9.36
C THR A 113 14.96 0.83 10.80
N ASN A 114 14.56 -0.38 11.23
CA ASN A 114 14.84 -0.89 12.57
C ASN A 114 16.36 -0.91 12.86
N ARG A 115 17.15 -1.42 11.92
CA ARG A 115 18.61 -1.46 12.04
C ARG A 115 19.21 -0.06 12.16
N ARG A 116 18.85 0.84 11.25
CA ARG A 116 19.36 2.22 11.20
C ARG A 116 19.03 3.00 12.46
N GLN A 117 17.81 2.86 12.96
CA GLN A 117 17.41 3.50 14.23
C GLN A 117 18.31 3.05 15.38
N ARG A 118 18.49 1.73 15.58
CA ARG A 118 19.32 1.19 16.66
C ARG A 118 20.78 1.68 16.56
N GLU A 119 21.35 1.68 15.35
CA GLU A 119 22.70 2.15 15.10
C GLU A 119 22.89 3.66 15.38
N LEU A 120 21.86 4.48 15.13
CA LEU A 120 21.89 5.93 15.33
C LEU A 120 21.61 6.29 16.79
N GLU A 121 20.66 5.64 17.43
CA GLU A 121 20.36 5.84 18.85
C GLU A 121 21.55 5.47 19.75
N ALA A 122 22.34 4.46 19.38
CA ALA A 122 23.61 4.14 20.05
C ALA A 122 24.63 5.29 19.97
N LYS A 123 24.47 6.23 19.04
CA LYS A 123 25.30 7.46 18.90
C LYS A 123 24.61 8.71 19.49
N GLY A 124 23.46 8.54 20.14
CA GLY A 124 22.66 9.63 20.69
C GLY A 124 21.84 10.40 19.65
N LEU A 125 21.80 9.94 18.39
CA LEU A 125 21.00 10.53 17.33
C LEU A 125 19.59 9.91 17.28
N LEU A 126 18.63 10.71 16.83
CA LEU A 126 17.26 10.26 16.68
C LEU A 126 16.95 9.93 15.22
N TYR A 127 16.05 8.97 15.00
CA TYR A 127 15.71 8.53 13.65
C TYR A 127 14.20 8.44 13.44
N ILE A 128 13.74 8.92 12.28
CA ILE A 128 12.36 8.75 11.82
C ILE A 128 12.36 8.08 10.45
N GLY A 129 11.68 6.94 10.36
CA GLY A 129 11.30 6.32 9.09
C GLY A 129 9.87 6.72 8.74
N THR A 130 9.67 7.46 7.66
CA THR A 130 8.35 7.95 7.31
C THR A 130 7.97 7.67 5.87
N GLY A 131 6.83 6.97 5.68
CA GLY A 131 6.22 6.88 4.36
C GLY A 131 5.58 8.19 3.96
N VAL A 132 5.91 8.68 2.76
CA VAL A 132 5.25 9.84 2.14
C VAL A 132 4.47 9.34 0.92
N SER A 133 3.18 9.63 0.85
CA SER A 133 2.28 9.20 -0.24
C SER A 133 1.65 10.41 -0.94
N GLY A 134 1.02 10.17 -2.10
CA GLY A 134 0.29 11.18 -2.86
C GLY A 134 0.89 11.54 -4.21
N GLY A 135 2.05 10.97 -4.57
CA GLY A 135 2.73 11.28 -5.82
C GLY A 135 3.19 12.74 -5.87
N GLU A 136 3.39 13.26 -7.08
CA GLU A 136 3.85 14.63 -7.33
C GLU A 136 2.90 15.67 -6.74
N GLU A 137 1.63 15.58 -7.08
CA GLU A 137 0.58 16.51 -6.67
C GLU A 137 0.37 16.47 -5.14
N GLY A 138 0.35 15.27 -4.56
CA GLY A 138 0.26 15.11 -3.10
C GLY A 138 1.45 15.73 -2.37
N ALA A 139 2.68 15.49 -2.82
CA ALA A 139 3.86 16.09 -2.23
C ALA A 139 3.80 17.62 -2.24
N ARG A 140 3.25 18.20 -3.32
CA ARG A 140 3.14 19.67 -3.50
C ARG A 140 2.02 20.28 -2.66
N ARG A 141 0.88 19.62 -2.50
CA ARG A 141 -0.36 20.22 -1.98
C ARG A 141 -0.91 19.60 -0.72
N GLY A 142 -0.33 18.51 -0.26
CA GLY A 142 -0.76 17.82 0.96
C GLY A 142 -0.60 16.30 0.83
N PRO A 143 0.57 15.73 1.21
CA PRO A 143 0.76 14.29 1.23
C PRO A 143 0.11 13.65 2.46
N SER A 144 -0.13 12.34 2.38
CA SER A 144 -0.27 11.50 3.57
C SER A 144 1.13 11.15 4.08
N ILE A 145 1.38 11.37 5.36
CA ILE A 145 2.69 11.16 5.99
C ILE A 145 2.53 10.18 7.17
N MET A 146 3.33 9.11 7.17
CA MET A 146 3.23 7.99 8.11
C MET A 146 4.53 7.86 8.92
N PRO A 147 4.79 8.75 9.91
CA PRO A 147 6.03 8.76 10.68
C PRO A 147 6.05 7.67 11.74
N GLY A 148 7.18 6.98 11.84
CA GLY A 148 7.55 6.06 12.92
C GLY A 148 9.03 6.18 13.24
N GLY A 149 9.51 5.55 14.30
CA GLY A 149 10.92 5.60 14.67
C GLY A 149 11.16 5.92 16.14
N SER A 150 12.09 6.82 16.43
CA SER A 150 12.40 7.28 17.79
C SER A 150 11.27 8.15 18.34
N PRO A 151 10.54 7.75 19.41
CA PRO A 151 9.42 8.52 19.93
C PRO A 151 9.80 9.94 20.35
N SER A 152 11.01 10.13 20.86
CA SER A 152 11.53 11.46 21.25
C SER A 152 11.79 12.40 20.07
N ALA A 153 11.86 11.89 18.84
CA ALA A 153 11.98 12.73 17.65
C ALA A 153 10.63 13.35 17.22
N TRP A 154 9.52 12.66 17.51
CA TRP A 154 8.19 13.06 17.04
C TRP A 154 7.79 14.50 17.43
N PRO A 155 7.93 14.95 18.67
CA PRO A 155 7.59 16.31 19.04
C PRO A 155 8.31 17.39 18.23
N HIS A 156 9.51 17.09 17.72
CA HIS A 156 10.33 18.03 16.96
C HIS A 156 9.96 18.13 15.48
N VAL A 157 9.26 17.15 14.91
CA VAL A 157 8.88 17.12 13.49
C VAL A 157 7.37 17.19 13.27
N LYS A 158 6.58 16.96 14.31
CA LYS A 158 5.11 16.90 14.28
C LYS A 158 4.49 18.10 13.58
N ASP A 159 4.85 19.31 14.00
CA ASP A 159 4.24 20.54 13.48
C ASP A 159 4.54 20.73 11.99
N ILE A 160 5.77 20.41 11.56
CA ILE A 160 6.16 20.47 10.15
C ILE A 160 5.31 19.47 9.35
N PHE A 161 5.29 18.21 9.77
CA PHE A 161 4.62 17.13 9.03
C PHE A 161 3.10 17.32 9.00
N GLN A 162 2.51 17.70 10.12
CA GLN A 162 1.07 17.94 10.19
C GLN A 162 0.64 19.18 9.43
N SER A 163 1.45 20.24 9.36
CA SER A 163 1.10 21.44 8.58
C SER A 163 1.05 21.16 7.09
N ILE A 164 2.06 20.46 6.56
CA ILE A 164 2.21 20.17 5.12
C ILE A 164 1.36 18.99 4.62
N SER A 165 0.78 18.18 5.52
CA SER A 165 -0.05 17.04 5.15
C SER A 165 -1.44 17.45 4.66
N ALA A 166 -2.09 16.59 3.87
CA ALA A 166 -3.49 16.76 3.52
C ALA A 166 -4.35 16.90 4.77
N LYS A 167 -5.45 17.65 4.66
CA LYS A 167 -6.46 17.78 5.70
C LYS A 167 -7.75 17.10 5.23
N VAL A 168 -8.45 16.44 6.13
CA VAL A 168 -9.82 15.98 5.89
C VAL A 168 -10.82 17.08 6.23
N GLU A 169 -12.12 16.85 5.98
CA GLU A 169 -13.19 17.86 6.10
C GLU A 169 -13.25 18.55 7.48
N ASP A 170 -12.93 17.83 8.55
CA ASP A 170 -12.90 18.36 9.93
C ASP A 170 -11.59 19.08 10.28
N GLY A 171 -10.67 19.25 9.32
CA GLY A 171 -9.37 19.87 9.50
C GLY A 171 -8.30 18.93 10.05
N SER A 172 -8.61 17.69 10.37
CA SER A 172 -7.64 16.71 10.88
C SER A 172 -6.55 16.43 9.85
N PRO A 173 -5.26 16.45 10.23
CA PRO A 173 -4.17 16.17 9.29
C PRO A 173 -4.09 14.68 8.93
N CYS A 174 -3.78 14.37 7.68
CA CYS A 174 -3.44 13.02 7.24
C CYS A 174 -1.99 12.65 7.60
N CYS A 175 -1.62 12.95 8.83
CA CYS A 175 -0.32 12.68 9.42
C CYS A 175 -0.46 12.55 10.94
N ASP A 176 -0.06 11.40 11.47
CA ASP A 176 0.07 11.22 12.92
C ASP A 176 1.14 10.15 13.20
N TRP A 177 1.58 10.08 14.45
CA TRP A 177 2.53 9.06 14.89
C TRP A 177 1.98 7.66 14.68
N VAL A 178 2.72 6.83 13.93
CA VAL A 178 2.33 5.45 13.64
C VAL A 178 2.77 4.50 14.75
N GLY A 179 4.03 4.58 15.15
CA GLY A 179 4.62 3.70 16.14
C GLY A 179 6.14 3.74 16.15
N GLU A 180 6.73 2.94 17.00
CA GLU A 180 8.17 2.86 17.18
C GLU A 180 8.86 2.12 16.01
N GLU A 181 10.15 2.28 15.92
CA GLU A 181 11.04 1.61 14.96
C GLU A 181 10.54 1.76 13.51
N GLY A 182 10.48 0.67 12.74
CA GLY A 182 10.06 0.64 11.35
C GLY A 182 8.56 0.73 11.11
N ALA A 183 7.74 0.98 12.14
CA ALA A 183 6.26 0.98 12.02
C ALA A 183 5.75 1.92 10.92
N GLY A 184 6.35 3.11 10.76
CA GLY A 184 5.96 4.06 9.71
C GLY A 184 6.17 3.52 8.30
N HIS A 185 7.34 2.97 8.02
CA HIS A 185 7.64 2.33 6.74
C HIS A 185 6.84 1.04 6.52
N TYR A 186 6.55 0.29 7.59
CA TYR A 186 5.72 -0.90 7.51
C TYR A 186 4.28 -0.56 7.08
N VAL A 187 3.66 0.41 7.75
CA VAL A 187 2.32 0.88 7.39
C VAL A 187 2.29 1.42 5.96
N LYS A 188 3.35 2.12 5.52
CA LYS A 188 3.48 2.55 4.11
C LYS A 188 3.65 1.36 3.15
N MET A 189 4.39 0.34 3.53
CA MET A 189 4.54 -0.88 2.72
C MET A 189 3.18 -1.58 2.53
N VAL A 190 2.41 -1.74 3.59
CA VAL A 190 1.06 -2.33 3.53
C VAL A 190 0.09 -1.45 2.73
N HIS A 191 0.16 -0.12 2.90
CA HIS A 191 -0.57 0.82 2.04
C HIS A 191 -0.31 0.53 0.56
N ASN A 192 0.95 0.33 0.17
CA ASN A 192 1.29 0.03 -1.22
C ASN A 192 0.79 -1.36 -1.65
N GLY A 193 0.74 -2.34 -0.75
CA GLY A 193 0.11 -3.64 -1.02
C GLY A 193 -1.38 -3.50 -1.34
N ILE A 194 -2.12 -2.72 -0.54
CA ILE A 194 -3.53 -2.38 -0.79
C ILE A 194 -3.69 -1.64 -2.13
N GLU A 195 -2.81 -0.68 -2.42
CA GLU A 195 -2.79 0.05 -3.71
C GLU A 195 -2.70 -0.91 -4.90
N TYR A 196 -1.82 -1.91 -4.84
CA TYR A 196 -1.71 -2.93 -5.89
C TYR A 196 -3.00 -3.74 -6.04
N GLY A 197 -3.62 -4.13 -4.93
CA GLY A 197 -4.91 -4.81 -4.91
C GLY A 197 -6.02 -3.97 -5.56
N ASP A 198 -6.16 -2.72 -5.13
CA ASP A 198 -7.17 -1.81 -5.65
C ASP A 198 -7.01 -1.54 -7.16
N MET A 199 -5.77 -1.31 -7.62
CA MET A 199 -5.48 -1.13 -9.05
C MET A 199 -5.84 -2.38 -9.86
N GLN A 200 -5.48 -3.58 -9.38
CA GLN A 200 -5.80 -4.83 -10.07
C GLN A 200 -7.31 -5.05 -10.15
N LEU A 201 -8.04 -4.84 -9.06
CA LEU A 201 -9.50 -4.95 -9.02
C LEU A 201 -10.18 -3.99 -10.02
N ILE A 202 -9.71 -2.75 -10.13
CA ILE A 202 -10.22 -1.76 -11.09
C ILE A 202 -9.92 -2.22 -12.53
N CYS A 203 -8.72 -2.74 -12.79
CA CYS A 203 -8.38 -3.29 -14.10
C CYS A 203 -9.24 -4.49 -14.49
N GLU A 204 -9.60 -5.36 -13.53
CA GLU A 204 -10.50 -6.49 -13.77
C GLU A 204 -11.93 -6.02 -14.04
N ALA A 205 -12.43 -5.04 -13.27
CA ALA A 205 -13.72 -4.41 -13.54
C ALA A 205 -13.74 -3.78 -14.96
N TYR A 206 -12.71 -3.02 -15.32
CA TYR A 206 -12.52 -2.49 -16.66
C TYR A 206 -12.57 -3.58 -17.73
N ASN A 207 -11.85 -4.69 -17.53
CA ASN A 207 -11.82 -5.81 -18.47
C ASN A 207 -13.20 -6.43 -18.69
N ILE A 208 -13.97 -6.64 -17.63
CA ILE A 208 -15.35 -7.15 -17.73
C ILE A 208 -16.24 -6.14 -18.48
N LEU A 209 -16.16 -4.87 -18.16
CA LEU A 209 -16.97 -3.83 -18.78
C LEU A 209 -16.62 -3.67 -20.27
N LYS A 210 -15.33 -3.58 -20.61
CA LYS A 210 -14.83 -3.41 -21.98
C LYS A 210 -15.07 -4.65 -22.83
N ASN A 211 -14.47 -5.77 -22.46
CA ASN A 211 -14.42 -6.99 -23.28
C ASN A 211 -15.64 -7.90 -23.05
N GLY A 212 -16.21 -7.89 -21.85
CA GLY A 212 -17.40 -8.66 -21.52
C GLY A 212 -18.70 -8.00 -21.98
N LEU A 213 -18.90 -6.73 -21.63
CA LEU A 213 -20.12 -6.00 -21.90
C LEU A 213 -20.04 -5.09 -23.14
N GLY A 214 -18.85 -4.93 -23.72
CA GLY A 214 -18.64 -4.14 -24.95
C GLY A 214 -18.79 -2.63 -24.76
N LEU A 215 -18.47 -2.09 -23.55
CA LEU A 215 -18.51 -0.64 -23.35
C LEU A 215 -17.38 0.07 -24.11
N ASN A 216 -17.72 1.17 -24.73
CA ASN A 216 -16.72 2.09 -25.28
C ASN A 216 -16.16 3.02 -24.20
N GLU A 217 -15.14 3.84 -24.56
CA GLU A 217 -14.43 4.68 -23.59
C GLU A 217 -15.33 5.74 -22.94
N GLN A 218 -16.29 6.30 -23.67
CA GLN A 218 -17.25 7.25 -23.09
C GLN A 218 -18.18 6.56 -22.08
N GLU A 219 -18.69 5.38 -22.42
CA GLU A 219 -19.52 4.60 -21.50
C GLU A 219 -18.74 4.20 -20.26
N LEU A 220 -17.45 3.83 -20.39
CA LEU A 220 -16.57 3.55 -19.25
C LEU A 220 -16.38 4.78 -18.37
N HIS A 221 -16.11 5.94 -18.96
CA HIS A 221 -16.03 7.21 -18.26
C HIS A 221 -17.31 7.48 -17.45
N ASP A 222 -18.47 7.36 -18.08
CA ASP A 222 -19.76 7.64 -17.45
C ASP A 222 -20.06 6.67 -16.27
N VAL A 223 -19.75 5.38 -16.44
CA VAL A 223 -19.88 4.37 -15.38
C VAL A 223 -18.98 4.70 -14.20
N PHE A 224 -17.71 5.02 -14.43
CA PHE A 224 -16.78 5.36 -13.35
C PHE A 224 -17.09 6.72 -12.70
N ALA A 225 -17.61 7.68 -13.49
CA ALA A 225 -18.11 8.94 -12.94
C ALA A 225 -19.28 8.73 -11.99
N GLU A 226 -20.22 7.81 -12.34
CA GLU A 226 -21.32 7.47 -11.45
C GLU A 226 -20.86 6.70 -10.22
N TRP A 227 -19.95 5.74 -10.37
CA TRP A 227 -19.39 4.99 -9.24
C TRP A 227 -18.64 5.88 -8.25
N ASN A 228 -17.98 6.94 -8.74
CA ASN A 228 -17.24 7.87 -7.89
C ASN A 228 -18.13 8.82 -7.07
N LYS A 229 -19.44 8.86 -7.30
CA LYS A 229 -20.40 9.59 -6.47
C LYS A 229 -20.88 8.79 -5.24
N GLY A 230 -20.66 7.48 -5.24
CA GLY A 230 -21.19 6.53 -4.25
C GLY A 230 -20.12 5.86 -3.38
N ASP A 231 -20.38 4.58 -3.06
CA ASP A 231 -19.52 3.78 -2.16
C ASP A 231 -18.09 3.54 -2.70
N LEU A 232 -17.89 3.67 -4.03
CA LEU A 232 -16.60 3.51 -4.68
C LEU A 232 -15.82 4.83 -4.83
N ASP A 233 -16.32 5.94 -4.27
CA ASP A 233 -15.59 7.20 -4.26
C ASP A 233 -14.17 6.97 -3.72
N SER A 234 -13.20 7.15 -4.61
CA SER A 234 -11.79 6.94 -4.34
C SER A 234 -10.91 7.59 -5.41
N TYR A 235 -9.69 7.94 -5.04
CA TYR A 235 -8.73 8.54 -5.96
C TYR A 235 -8.49 7.68 -7.21
N LEU A 236 -8.34 6.37 -7.05
CA LEU A 236 -8.10 5.47 -8.19
C LEU A 236 -9.31 5.34 -9.12
N VAL A 237 -10.55 5.39 -8.61
CA VAL A 237 -11.76 5.42 -9.45
C VAL A 237 -11.88 6.76 -10.17
N GLU A 238 -11.57 7.86 -9.49
CA GLU A 238 -11.55 9.21 -10.05
C GLU A 238 -10.57 9.32 -11.23
N ILE A 239 -9.31 8.97 -11.04
CA ILE A 239 -8.32 9.04 -12.13
C ILE A 239 -8.60 8.03 -13.25
N SER A 240 -9.22 6.89 -12.96
CA SER A 240 -9.65 5.94 -14.00
C SER A 240 -10.72 6.54 -14.90
N ARG A 241 -11.70 7.25 -14.34
CA ARG A 241 -12.67 8.06 -15.09
C ARG A 241 -11.98 8.99 -16.07
N ASP A 242 -10.99 9.76 -15.58
CA ASP A 242 -10.29 10.77 -16.38
C ASP A 242 -9.40 10.14 -17.46
N ILE A 243 -8.78 8.99 -17.14
CA ILE A 243 -8.00 8.20 -18.10
C ILE A 243 -8.87 7.73 -19.28
N PHE A 244 -10.09 7.25 -19.03
CA PHE A 244 -11.01 6.84 -20.12
C PHE A 244 -11.39 7.98 -21.04
N ALA A 245 -11.54 9.19 -20.53
CA ALA A 245 -11.85 10.37 -21.33
C ALA A 245 -10.65 10.91 -22.14
N LYS A 246 -9.41 10.53 -21.76
CA LYS A 246 -8.21 11.12 -22.37
C LYS A 246 -8.00 10.62 -23.80
N LYS A 247 -7.91 11.56 -24.73
CA LYS A 247 -7.57 11.33 -26.13
C LYS A 247 -6.11 11.66 -26.41
N ASP A 248 -5.54 10.95 -27.36
CA ASP A 248 -4.24 11.26 -27.94
C ASP A 248 -4.38 12.38 -28.99
N THR A 249 -3.25 12.86 -29.52
CA THR A 249 -3.17 13.94 -30.51
C THR A 249 -3.94 13.68 -31.81
N ASP A 250 -4.14 12.37 -32.14
CA ASP A 250 -4.94 11.96 -33.32
C ASP A 250 -6.43 11.77 -33.02
N GLY A 251 -6.89 12.13 -31.81
CA GLY A 251 -8.29 12.02 -31.39
C GLY A 251 -8.74 10.64 -30.96
N THR A 252 -7.88 9.60 -31.02
CA THR A 252 -8.19 8.26 -30.54
C THR A 252 -8.00 8.17 -29.02
N PRO A 253 -8.67 7.22 -28.31
CA PRO A 253 -8.46 7.02 -26.89
C PRO A 253 -7.00 6.67 -26.56
N LEU A 254 -6.34 7.45 -25.72
CA LEU A 254 -4.94 7.22 -25.37
C LEU A 254 -4.71 5.85 -24.72
N LEU A 255 -5.66 5.39 -23.89
CA LEU A 255 -5.57 4.10 -23.20
C LEU A 255 -5.39 2.93 -24.18
N SER A 256 -5.99 2.98 -25.38
CA SER A 256 -5.85 1.94 -26.40
C SER A 256 -4.45 1.81 -27.00
N LYS A 257 -3.59 2.82 -26.80
CA LYS A 257 -2.20 2.85 -27.27
C LYS A 257 -1.19 2.47 -26.21
N ILE A 258 -1.62 2.34 -24.95
CA ILE A 258 -0.73 1.97 -23.84
C ILE A 258 -0.51 0.46 -23.87
N LEU A 259 0.75 0.04 -23.84
CA LEU A 259 1.11 -1.37 -23.80
C LEU A 259 0.61 -2.02 -22.49
N ASP A 260 -0.02 -3.20 -22.59
CA ASP A 260 -0.60 -3.94 -21.47
C ASP A 260 0.46 -4.72 -20.65
N THR A 261 1.51 -4.02 -20.23
CA THR A 261 2.53 -4.52 -19.30
C THR A 261 2.63 -3.58 -18.11
N ALA A 262 2.69 -4.12 -16.90
CA ALA A 262 2.74 -3.33 -15.68
C ALA A 262 4.04 -3.58 -14.92
N GLY A 263 4.80 -2.51 -14.70
CA GLY A 263 5.99 -2.52 -13.84
C GLY A 263 5.69 -2.43 -12.36
N GLN A 264 6.71 -2.61 -11.51
CA GLN A 264 6.63 -2.43 -10.07
C GLN A 264 7.96 -1.92 -9.49
N LYS A 265 7.87 -1.11 -8.41
CA LYS A 265 9.04 -0.60 -7.67
C LYS A 265 9.46 -1.51 -6.51
N GLY A 266 8.72 -2.59 -6.23
CA GLY A 266 9.05 -3.61 -5.23
C GLY A 266 8.28 -3.55 -3.91
N THR A 267 7.63 -2.45 -3.53
CA THR A 267 6.93 -2.33 -2.23
C THR A 267 5.76 -3.31 -2.08
N GLY A 268 4.96 -3.52 -3.14
CA GLY A 268 3.91 -4.55 -3.13
C GLY A 268 4.47 -5.97 -3.00
N LYS A 269 5.61 -6.25 -3.65
CA LYS A 269 6.34 -7.51 -3.50
C LYS A 269 6.80 -7.71 -2.05
N TRP A 270 7.35 -6.69 -1.40
CA TRP A 270 7.78 -6.77 0.00
C TRP A 270 6.61 -7.08 0.94
N THR A 271 5.44 -6.47 0.69
CA THR A 271 4.21 -6.78 1.46
C THR A 271 3.88 -8.27 1.38
N VAL A 272 3.95 -8.86 0.18
CA VAL A 272 3.67 -10.29 -0.04
C VAL A 272 4.72 -11.18 0.61
N ILE A 273 6.00 -10.90 0.45
CA ILE A 273 7.09 -11.66 1.08
C ILE A 273 6.90 -11.67 2.60
N ASN A 274 6.69 -10.50 3.19
CA ASN A 274 6.51 -10.40 4.64
C ASN A 274 5.25 -11.14 5.11
N SER A 275 4.17 -11.14 4.34
CA SER A 275 2.97 -11.89 4.70
C SER A 275 3.19 -13.40 4.75
N LEU A 276 4.05 -13.93 3.86
CA LEU A 276 4.43 -15.35 3.89
C LEU A 276 5.31 -15.66 5.10
N GLU A 277 6.26 -14.77 5.44
CA GLU A 277 7.09 -14.90 6.64
C GLU A 277 6.26 -14.89 7.93
N MET A 278 5.19 -14.11 7.96
CA MET A 278 4.28 -13.98 9.11
C MET A 278 3.09 -14.96 9.10
N GLY A 279 2.97 -15.82 8.08
CA GLY A 279 1.83 -16.73 7.95
C GLY A 279 0.47 -16.02 7.78
N VAL A 280 0.43 -14.79 7.24
CA VAL A 280 -0.81 -14.01 7.10
C VAL A 280 -1.33 -14.09 5.66
N PRO A 281 -2.56 -14.58 5.43
CA PRO A 281 -3.10 -14.79 4.09
C PRO A 281 -3.61 -13.48 3.44
N ILE A 282 -2.72 -12.70 2.81
CA ILE A 282 -3.09 -11.53 2.01
C ILE A 282 -3.24 -11.89 0.53
N THR A 283 -4.06 -12.87 0.26
CA THR A 283 -4.16 -13.53 -1.06
C THR A 283 -4.47 -12.56 -2.20
N LEU A 284 -5.31 -11.54 -1.98
CA LEU A 284 -5.66 -10.55 -2.99
C LEU A 284 -4.44 -9.70 -3.41
N MET A 285 -3.64 -9.24 -2.44
CA MET A 285 -2.44 -8.44 -2.73
C MET A 285 -1.38 -9.29 -3.43
N ALA A 286 -1.24 -10.56 -3.02
CA ALA A 286 -0.33 -11.50 -3.66
C ALA A 286 -0.71 -11.71 -5.13
N GLU A 287 -1.99 -11.93 -5.40
CA GLU A 287 -2.49 -12.08 -6.76
C GLU A 287 -2.27 -10.83 -7.62
N ALA A 288 -2.45 -9.64 -7.05
CA ALA A 288 -2.16 -8.38 -7.75
C ALA A 288 -0.68 -8.26 -8.16
N VAL A 289 0.24 -8.77 -7.35
CA VAL A 289 1.67 -8.84 -7.71
C VAL A 289 1.89 -9.86 -8.83
N TYR A 290 1.31 -11.05 -8.75
CA TYR A 290 1.43 -12.08 -9.79
C TYR A 290 0.77 -11.66 -11.11
N ALA A 291 -0.35 -10.97 -11.09
CA ALA A 291 -0.98 -10.41 -12.28
C ALA A 291 -0.03 -9.45 -13.04
N ARG A 292 0.75 -8.62 -12.34
CA ARG A 292 1.80 -7.80 -12.97
C ARG A 292 2.90 -8.67 -13.58
N CYS A 293 3.34 -9.74 -12.90
CA CYS A 293 4.32 -10.68 -13.45
C CYS A 293 3.80 -11.34 -14.73
N VAL A 294 2.54 -11.80 -14.75
CA VAL A 294 1.90 -12.34 -15.96
C VAL A 294 1.81 -11.30 -17.07
N SER A 295 1.48 -10.05 -16.73
CA SER A 295 1.41 -8.96 -17.71
C SER A 295 2.75 -8.72 -18.42
N ALA A 296 3.86 -8.88 -17.72
CA ALA A 296 5.21 -8.71 -18.26
C ALA A 296 5.62 -9.77 -19.30
N LEU A 297 4.94 -10.92 -19.34
CA LEU A 297 5.19 -12.00 -20.33
C LEU A 297 4.52 -11.70 -21.67
N LYS A 298 4.61 -10.47 -22.19
CA LYS A 298 3.82 -10.00 -23.34
C LYS A 298 3.97 -10.87 -24.58
N GLU A 299 5.19 -11.12 -25.00
CA GLU A 299 5.48 -11.89 -26.23
C GLU A 299 5.02 -13.36 -26.08
N GLU A 300 5.19 -13.94 -24.89
CA GLU A 300 4.73 -15.30 -24.60
C GLU A 300 3.20 -15.36 -24.59
N ARG A 301 2.52 -14.39 -23.95
CA ARG A 301 1.05 -14.28 -23.95
C ARG A 301 0.47 -14.18 -25.36
N VAL A 302 1.10 -13.39 -26.25
CA VAL A 302 0.69 -13.28 -27.66
C VAL A 302 0.80 -14.61 -28.38
N LYS A 303 1.87 -15.39 -28.14
CA LYS A 303 2.02 -16.74 -28.71
C LYS A 303 0.99 -17.71 -28.13
N ALA A 304 0.76 -17.67 -26.81
CA ALA A 304 -0.21 -18.49 -26.12
C ALA A 304 -1.64 -18.23 -26.63
N ALA A 305 -2.04 -16.97 -26.81
CA ALA A 305 -3.35 -16.60 -27.32
C ALA A 305 -3.67 -17.18 -28.72
N ARG A 306 -2.64 -17.39 -29.54
CA ARG A 306 -2.80 -18.05 -30.86
C ARG A 306 -2.98 -19.57 -30.77
N LYS A 307 -2.37 -20.21 -29.76
CA LYS A 307 -2.31 -21.67 -29.60
C LYS A 307 -3.38 -22.21 -28.66
N LEU A 308 -3.64 -21.53 -27.56
CA LEU A 308 -4.57 -21.96 -26.51
C LEU A 308 -5.94 -21.35 -26.78
N LYS A 309 -6.91 -22.20 -27.13
CA LYS A 309 -8.29 -21.74 -27.37
C LYS A 309 -9.07 -21.66 -26.07
N GLY A 310 -9.91 -20.65 -25.95
CA GLY A 310 -10.81 -20.42 -24.83
C GLY A 310 -12.18 -19.93 -25.28
N PRO A 311 -13.12 -19.71 -24.33
CA PRO A 311 -14.44 -19.19 -24.65
C PRO A 311 -14.36 -17.73 -25.14
N ASN A 312 -15.42 -17.29 -25.85
CA ASN A 312 -15.57 -15.90 -26.25
C ASN A 312 -15.88 -15.03 -25.01
N PRO A 313 -15.12 -13.96 -24.74
CA PRO A 313 -15.33 -13.10 -23.57
C PRO A 313 -16.66 -12.33 -23.60
N SER A 314 -17.26 -12.09 -24.76
CA SER A 314 -18.52 -11.38 -24.88
C SER A 314 -19.64 -12.04 -24.09
N ILE A 315 -20.37 -11.24 -23.31
CA ILE A 315 -21.49 -11.68 -22.46
C ILE A 315 -22.80 -11.41 -23.23
N PRO A 316 -23.51 -12.45 -23.74
CA PRO A 316 -24.70 -12.26 -24.57
C PRO A 316 -25.82 -11.46 -23.88
N ALA A 317 -25.93 -11.58 -22.55
CA ALA A 317 -26.92 -10.83 -21.77
C ALA A 317 -26.75 -9.30 -21.89
N ALA A 318 -25.55 -8.81 -22.24
CA ALA A 318 -25.28 -7.40 -22.45
C ALA A 318 -26.02 -6.78 -23.65
N ARG A 319 -26.54 -7.59 -24.58
CA ARG A 319 -27.39 -7.13 -25.71
C ARG A 319 -28.73 -6.58 -25.26
N ASN A 320 -29.19 -6.92 -24.07
CA ASN A 320 -30.40 -6.38 -23.46
C ASN A 320 -30.02 -5.26 -22.50
N ALA A 321 -30.51 -4.04 -22.70
CA ALA A 321 -30.14 -2.87 -21.92
C ALA A 321 -30.37 -3.05 -20.41
N LYS A 322 -31.51 -3.62 -19.98
CA LYS A 322 -31.83 -3.87 -18.57
C LYS A 322 -30.85 -4.87 -17.94
N LYS A 323 -30.51 -5.94 -18.66
CA LYS A 323 -29.54 -6.95 -18.20
C LYS A 323 -28.12 -6.36 -18.17
N ARG A 324 -27.77 -5.52 -19.14
CA ARG A 324 -26.48 -4.81 -19.18
C ARG A 324 -26.33 -3.89 -17.99
N ALA A 325 -27.33 -3.04 -17.69
CA ALA A 325 -27.32 -2.16 -16.54
C ALA A 325 -27.19 -2.93 -15.22
N LYS A 326 -27.92 -4.05 -15.08
CA LYS A 326 -27.79 -4.93 -13.92
C LYS A 326 -26.38 -5.49 -13.76
N LEU A 327 -25.75 -5.95 -14.84
CA LEU A 327 -24.38 -6.49 -14.81
C LEU A 327 -23.36 -5.42 -14.44
N ILE A 328 -23.52 -4.18 -14.93
CA ILE A 328 -22.68 -3.04 -14.54
C ILE A 328 -22.77 -2.80 -13.03
N ASP A 329 -23.96 -2.83 -12.47
CA ASP A 329 -24.16 -2.69 -11.01
C ASP A 329 -23.61 -3.91 -10.23
N GLU A 330 -23.73 -5.12 -10.75
CA GLU A 330 -23.12 -6.31 -10.13
C GLU A 330 -21.58 -6.21 -10.11
N VAL A 331 -20.93 -5.66 -11.17
CA VAL A 331 -19.49 -5.41 -11.19
C VAL A 331 -19.12 -4.34 -10.15
N ARG A 332 -19.91 -3.26 -10.01
CA ARG A 332 -19.74 -2.26 -8.95
C ARG A 332 -19.74 -2.91 -7.55
N GLN A 333 -20.74 -3.75 -7.29
CA GLN A 333 -20.88 -4.45 -6.01
C GLN A 333 -19.70 -5.42 -5.76
N ALA A 334 -19.26 -6.15 -6.78
CA ALA A 334 -18.11 -7.04 -6.70
C ALA A 334 -16.81 -6.27 -6.41
N LEU A 335 -16.59 -5.13 -7.08
CA LEU A 335 -15.46 -4.25 -6.84
C LEU A 335 -15.46 -3.74 -5.40
N TYR A 336 -16.58 -3.27 -4.90
CA TYR A 336 -16.69 -2.75 -3.54
C TYR A 336 -16.43 -3.82 -2.47
N ALA A 337 -17.05 -5.00 -2.60
CA ALA A 337 -16.81 -6.12 -1.69
C ALA A 337 -15.33 -6.57 -1.69
N SER A 338 -14.71 -6.66 -2.86
CA SER A 338 -13.30 -7.06 -2.99
C SER A 338 -12.34 -6.00 -2.44
N LYS A 339 -12.64 -4.71 -2.57
CA LYS A 339 -11.88 -3.64 -1.92
C LYS A 339 -11.93 -3.76 -0.39
N ILE A 340 -13.09 -4.07 0.19
CA ILE A 340 -13.20 -4.32 1.64
C ILE A 340 -12.26 -5.46 2.07
N ILE A 341 -12.17 -6.55 1.28
CA ILE A 341 -11.23 -7.65 1.56
C ILE A 341 -9.78 -7.17 1.49
N SER A 342 -9.41 -6.36 0.50
CA SER A 342 -8.05 -5.81 0.37
C SER A 342 -7.62 -5.09 1.66
N TYR A 343 -8.46 -4.19 2.16
CA TYR A 343 -8.17 -3.47 3.42
C TYR A 343 -8.21 -4.39 4.64
N ALA A 344 -9.16 -5.32 4.73
CA ALA A 344 -9.21 -6.29 5.82
C ALA A 344 -7.91 -7.12 5.90
N GLN A 345 -7.40 -7.60 4.76
CA GLN A 345 -6.11 -8.30 4.67
C GLN A 345 -4.93 -7.42 5.09
N GLY A 346 -4.92 -6.14 4.68
CA GLY A 346 -3.88 -5.18 5.09
C GLY A 346 -3.86 -4.96 6.62
N TYR A 347 -5.03 -4.80 7.24
CA TYR A 347 -5.15 -4.68 8.68
C TYR A 347 -4.79 -5.98 9.42
N MET A 348 -5.08 -7.15 8.85
CA MET A 348 -4.61 -8.43 9.39
C MET A 348 -3.09 -8.49 9.42
N LEU A 349 -2.43 -8.10 8.34
CA LEU A 349 -0.96 -8.10 8.25
C LEU A 349 -0.34 -7.10 9.24
N MET A 350 -0.84 -5.87 9.30
CA MET A 350 -0.36 -4.89 10.27
C MET A 350 -0.55 -5.35 11.72
N ARG A 351 -1.64 -6.08 12.02
CA ARG A 351 -1.87 -6.62 13.35
C ARG A 351 -0.89 -7.72 13.71
N ALA A 352 -0.56 -8.61 12.78
CA ALA A 352 0.45 -9.62 12.99
C ALA A 352 1.82 -8.99 13.26
N ALA A 353 2.22 -8.01 12.46
CA ALA A 353 3.47 -7.27 12.66
C ALA A 353 3.50 -6.52 14.00
N ALA A 354 2.38 -5.88 14.38
CA ALA A 354 2.30 -5.20 15.67
C ALA A 354 2.49 -6.17 16.86
N ALA A 355 2.00 -7.39 16.74
CA ALA A 355 2.22 -8.44 17.76
C ALA A 355 3.67 -8.92 17.77
N GLU A 356 4.27 -9.16 16.60
CA GLU A 356 5.64 -9.64 16.44
C GLU A 356 6.68 -8.62 16.94
N TYR A 357 6.51 -7.34 16.57
CA TYR A 357 7.48 -6.28 16.90
C TYR A 357 7.12 -5.49 18.16
N GLY A 358 6.00 -5.79 18.82
CA GLY A 358 5.56 -5.06 20.02
C GLY A 358 5.04 -3.64 19.76
N TRP A 359 4.70 -3.30 18.51
CA TRP A 359 4.22 -1.96 18.15
C TRP A 359 2.81 -1.67 18.65
N LYS A 360 2.61 -0.47 19.14
CA LYS A 360 1.29 0.03 19.58
C LYS A 360 0.66 0.89 18.48
N LEU A 361 0.10 0.26 17.47
CA LEU A 361 -0.47 0.96 16.33
C LEU A 361 -1.85 1.58 16.64
N ASN A 362 -2.04 2.84 16.22
CA ASN A 362 -3.35 3.49 16.26
C ASN A 362 -4.15 3.15 14.98
N TRP A 363 -4.96 2.10 15.03
CA TRP A 363 -5.69 1.57 13.87
C TRP A 363 -6.60 2.60 13.20
N GLY A 364 -7.38 3.35 13.99
CA GLY A 364 -8.23 4.41 13.49
C GLY A 364 -7.44 5.59 12.92
N GLY A 365 -6.32 5.93 13.56
CA GLY A 365 -5.39 6.95 13.08
C GLY A 365 -4.76 6.60 11.74
N ILE A 366 -4.40 5.32 11.54
CA ILE A 366 -3.90 4.82 10.24
C ILE A 366 -4.95 5.01 9.14
N ALA A 367 -6.21 4.64 9.40
CA ALA A 367 -7.29 4.88 8.45
C ALA A 367 -7.46 6.38 8.14
N LEU A 368 -7.36 7.24 9.15
CA LEU A 368 -7.43 8.69 9.00
C LEU A 368 -6.31 9.23 8.10
N MET A 369 -5.06 8.78 8.30
CA MET A 369 -3.93 9.19 7.47
C MET A 369 -4.11 8.86 5.99
N TRP A 370 -4.88 7.81 5.66
CA TRP A 370 -5.14 7.39 4.29
C TRP A 370 -6.36 8.07 3.63
N ARG A 371 -7.10 8.91 4.38
CA ARG A 371 -8.31 9.60 3.87
C ARG A 371 -8.02 10.76 2.93
N GLY A 372 -6.79 11.26 2.88
CA GLY A 372 -6.35 12.33 1.97
C GLY A 372 -4.88 12.24 1.63
N GLY A 373 -4.46 12.86 0.54
CA GLY A 373 -3.06 12.94 0.15
C GLY A 373 -2.39 11.60 -0.17
N CYS A 374 -3.14 10.56 -0.50
CA CYS A 374 -2.59 9.26 -0.86
C CYS A 374 -3.36 8.56 -1.97
N ILE A 375 -2.71 7.58 -2.59
CA ILE A 375 -3.25 6.84 -3.74
C ILE A 375 -4.47 5.98 -3.38
N ILE A 376 -4.55 5.50 -2.14
CA ILE A 376 -5.66 4.65 -1.68
C ILE A 376 -6.78 5.43 -0.97
N ARG A 377 -6.81 6.77 -1.08
CA ARG A 377 -7.93 7.57 -0.60
C ARG A 377 -9.26 6.96 -1.03
N SER A 378 -10.13 6.67 -0.08
CA SER A 378 -11.41 6.00 -0.31
C SER A 378 -12.42 6.40 0.74
N ARG A 379 -13.68 6.56 0.34
CA ARG A 379 -14.78 7.02 1.21
C ARG A 379 -14.96 6.16 2.46
N PHE A 380 -14.83 4.83 2.33
CA PHE A 380 -15.07 3.93 3.47
C PHE A 380 -13.94 3.90 4.52
N LEU A 381 -12.81 4.60 4.31
CA LEU A 381 -11.77 4.74 5.34
C LEU A 381 -12.30 5.40 6.62
N GLY A 382 -13.27 6.31 6.49
CA GLY A 382 -13.99 6.84 7.64
C GLY A 382 -14.70 5.74 8.44
N LYS A 383 -15.27 4.74 7.77
CA LYS A 383 -15.91 3.59 8.43
C LYS A 383 -14.92 2.65 9.11
N ILE A 384 -13.70 2.52 8.57
CA ILE A 384 -12.62 1.78 9.24
C ILE A 384 -12.24 2.50 10.54
N LYS A 385 -12.06 3.83 10.48
CA LYS A 385 -11.79 4.64 11.68
C LYS A 385 -12.89 4.44 12.73
N GLU A 386 -14.17 4.62 12.36
CA GLU A 386 -15.30 4.43 13.26
C GLU A 386 -15.32 3.03 13.89
N ALA A 387 -15.01 1.97 13.12
CA ALA A 387 -15.00 0.59 13.60
C ALA A 387 -13.95 0.40 14.71
N PHE A 388 -12.73 0.91 14.51
CA PHE A 388 -11.65 0.79 15.50
C PHE A 388 -11.81 1.74 16.68
N ASP A 389 -12.40 2.92 16.50
CA ASP A 389 -12.71 3.83 17.60
C ASP A 389 -13.75 3.19 18.55
N LYS A 390 -14.78 2.52 17.97
CA LYS A 390 -15.79 1.79 18.75
C LYS A 390 -15.26 0.49 19.39
N LYS A 391 -14.39 -0.22 18.67
CA LYS A 391 -13.85 -1.53 19.07
C LYS A 391 -12.33 -1.59 18.85
N PRO A 392 -11.50 -0.98 19.73
CA PRO A 392 -10.04 -0.94 19.55
C PRO A 392 -9.37 -2.31 19.46
N LYS A 393 -10.01 -3.36 19.99
CA LYS A 393 -9.55 -4.77 19.93
C LYS A 393 -10.20 -5.57 18.79
N LEU A 394 -10.81 -4.92 17.80
CA LEU A 394 -11.41 -5.58 16.65
C LEU A 394 -10.36 -6.44 15.93
N THR A 395 -10.61 -7.74 15.85
CA THR A 395 -9.64 -8.70 15.29
C THR A 395 -9.63 -8.71 13.76
N ASN A 396 -10.75 -8.36 13.13
CA ASN A 396 -10.87 -8.26 11.67
C ASN A 396 -11.98 -7.26 11.32
N LEU A 397 -11.78 -6.45 10.29
CA LEU A 397 -12.80 -5.51 9.81
C LEU A 397 -14.13 -6.20 9.46
N LEU A 398 -14.08 -7.43 8.96
CA LEU A 398 -15.27 -8.21 8.59
C LEU A 398 -16.19 -8.55 9.78
N PHE A 399 -15.73 -8.36 11.02
CA PHE A 399 -16.55 -8.54 12.23
C PHE A 399 -17.22 -7.25 12.71
N ASP A 400 -16.89 -6.11 12.11
CA ASP A 400 -17.63 -4.88 12.33
C ASP A 400 -18.99 -4.93 11.64
N ASP A 401 -20.02 -4.36 12.26
CA ASP A 401 -21.41 -4.48 11.78
C ASP A 401 -21.63 -3.79 10.42
N PHE A 402 -20.95 -2.69 10.16
CA PHE A 402 -21.00 -2.02 8.86
C PHE A 402 -20.43 -2.93 7.77
N PHE A 403 -19.19 -3.38 7.94
CA PHE A 403 -18.52 -4.22 6.93
C PHE A 403 -19.21 -5.57 6.74
N LYS A 404 -19.67 -6.20 7.83
CA LYS A 404 -20.48 -7.42 7.78
C LYS A 404 -21.76 -7.21 6.96
N GLY A 405 -22.43 -6.07 7.15
CA GLY A 405 -23.62 -5.68 6.40
C GLY A 405 -23.33 -5.51 4.89
N GLU A 406 -22.25 -4.82 4.56
CA GLU A 406 -21.83 -4.62 3.16
C GLU A 406 -21.44 -5.95 2.48
N MET A 407 -20.75 -6.84 3.16
CA MET A 407 -20.46 -8.17 2.63
C MET A 407 -21.75 -8.98 2.37
N LYS A 408 -22.71 -8.95 3.30
CA LYS A 408 -24.02 -9.61 3.11
C LYS A 408 -24.78 -9.06 1.91
N LYS A 409 -24.77 -7.75 1.71
CA LYS A 409 -25.45 -7.06 0.61
C LYS A 409 -24.85 -7.40 -0.74
N ASN A 410 -23.52 -7.40 -0.86
CA ASN A 410 -22.80 -7.42 -2.13
C ASN A 410 -22.37 -8.83 -2.60
N GLN A 411 -22.27 -9.84 -1.71
CA GLN A 411 -21.70 -11.15 -2.05
C GLN A 411 -22.44 -11.91 -3.16
N LYS A 412 -23.74 -11.71 -3.34
CA LYS A 412 -24.51 -12.39 -4.39
C LYS A 412 -24.09 -11.90 -5.78
N ALA A 413 -23.97 -10.60 -5.95
CA ALA A 413 -23.51 -9.98 -7.18
C ALA A 413 -22.05 -10.36 -7.49
N TRP A 414 -21.21 -10.31 -6.47
CA TRP A 414 -19.82 -10.70 -6.58
C TRP A 414 -19.64 -12.15 -7.08
N ARG A 415 -20.36 -13.12 -6.50
CA ARG A 415 -20.36 -14.51 -6.96
C ARG A 415 -20.81 -14.64 -8.42
N ASN A 416 -21.84 -13.89 -8.81
CA ASN A 416 -22.32 -13.90 -10.18
C ASN A 416 -21.27 -13.36 -11.16
N VAL A 417 -20.60 -12.27 -10.81
CA VAL A 417 -19.51 -11.69 -11.63
C VAL A 417 -18.36 -12.68 -11.81
N VAL A 418 -17.86 -13.31 -10.75
CA VAL A 418 -16.79 -14.31 -10.81
C VAL A 418 -17.22 -15.52 -11.66
N ALA A 419 -18.44 -16.02 -11.45
CA ALA A 419 -18.97 -17.15 -12.22
C ALA A 419 -19.11 -16.83 -13.71
N ILE A 420 -19.61 -15.64 -14.06
CA ILE A 420 -19.72 -15.21 -15.46
C ILE A 420 -18.34 -15.05 -16.08
N ALA A 421 -17.40 -14.40 -15.39
CA ALA A 421 -16.04 -14.20 -15.87
C ALA A 421 -15.36 -15.54 -16.16
N ALA A 422 -15.44 -16.50 -15.25
CA ALA A 422 -14.89 -17.84 -15.43
C ALA A 422 -15.50 -18.56 -16.66
N LYS A 423 -16.82 -18.52 -16.81
CA LYS A 423 -17.52 -19.12 -17.98
C LYS A 423 -17.15 -18.46 -19.31
N ARG A 424 -16.71 -17.21 -19.28
CA ARG A 424 -16.36 -16.42 -20.47
C ARG A 424 -14.86 -16.31 -20.71
N GLY A 425 -14.04 -16.93 -19.88
CA GLY A 425 -12.59 -16.83 -19.98
C GLY A 425 -12.04 -15.41 -19.80
N ILE A 426 -12.77 -14.59 -19.06
CA ILE A 426 -12.31 -13.25 -18.68
C ILE A 426 -11.47 -13.40 -17.40
N PRO A 427 -10.17 -13.06 -17.41
CA PRO A 427 -9.33 -13.22 -16.24
C PRO A 427 -9.72 -12.17 -15.17
N VAL A 428 -10.05 -12.68 -13.98
CA VAL A 428 -10.40 -11.87 -12.79
C VAL A 428 -9.74 -12.47 -11.54
N PRO A 429 -8.40 -12.58 -11.54
CA PRO A 429 -7.70 -13.27 -10.47
C PRO A 429 -7.92 -12.61 -9.09
N ALA A 430 -7.89 -11.30 -8.98
CA ALA A 430 -8.09 -10.60 -7.72
C ALA A 430 -9.53 -10.71 -7.20
N PHE A 431 -10.56 -10.59 -8.05
CA PHE A 431 -11.95 -10.86 -7.63
C PHE A 431 -12.13 -12.30 -7.14
N SER A 432 -11.53 -13.25 -7.85
CA SER A 432 -11.67 -14.68 -7.55
C SER A 432 -10.98 -15.04 -6.23
N THR A 433 -9.74 -14.59 -6.04
CA THR A 433 -8.99 -14.90 -4.82
C THR A 433 -9.56 -14.19 -3.58
N ALA A 434 -10.08 -12.97 -3.73
CA ALA A 434 -10.76 -12.27 -2.65
C ALA A 434 -12.04 -13.02 -2.20
N LEU A 435 -12.82 -13.53 -3.15
CA LEU A 435 -14.01 -14.34 -2.86
C LEU A 435 -13.63 -15.66 -2.18
N SER A 436 -12.59 -16.33 -2.67
CA SER A 436 -12.07 -17.56 -2.08
C SER A 436 -11.56 -17.35 -0.66
N PHE A 437 -10.86 -16.23 -0.42
CA PHE A 437 -10.46 -15.84 0.95
C PHE A 437 -11.68 -15.64 1.84
N PHE A 438 -12.67 -14.87 1.40
CA PHE A 438 -13.90 -14.64 2.16
C PHE A 438 -14.60 -15.93 2.53
N ASP A 439 -14.74 -16.86 1.58
CA ASP A 439 -15.37 -18.18 1.82
C ASP A 439 -14.55 -19.04 2.76
N SER A 440 -13.24 -19.09 2.62
CA SER A 440 -12.35 -19.81 3.53
C SER A 440 -12.38 -19.23 4.94
N TYR A 441 -12.30 -17.90 5.04
CA TYR A 441 -12.24 -17.21 6.33
C TYR A 441 -13.51 -17.38 7.18
N ARG A 442 -14.68 -17.52 6.54
CA ARG A 442 -15.98 -17.75 7.20
C ARG A 442 -16.34 -19.23 7.38
N SER A 443 -15.48 -20.16 6.94
CA SER A 443 -15.73 -21.59 7.03
C SER A 443 -15.16 -22.16 8.34
N ALA A 444 -16.01 -22.73 9.17
CA ALA A 444 -15.59 -23.34 10.44
C ALA A 444 -14.70 -24.59 10.22
N VAL A 445 -14.89 -25.29 9.11
CA VAL A 445 -14.10 -26.47 8.74
C VAL A 445 -13.56 -26.29 7.33
N LEU A 446 -12.27 -26.50 7.16
CA LEU A 446 -11.56 -26.46 5.88
C LEU A 446 -11.02 -27.84 5.55
N PRO A 447 -10.78 -28.17 4.26
CA PRO A 447 -10.23 -29.46 3.83
C PRO A 447 -8.74 -29.63 4.20
N ALA A 448 -8.19 -28.76 5.05
CA ALA A 448 -6.83 -28.82 5.56
C ALA A 448 -6.57 -30.08 6.43
N ASN A 449 -7.62 -30.71 6.94
CA ASN A 449 -7.53 -32.00 7.63
C ASN A 449 -6.96 -33.11 6.73
N LEU A 450 -7.39 -33.17 5.44
CA LEU A 450 -6.84 -34.12 4.50
C LEU A 450 -5.36 -33.81 4.18
N LEU A 451 -5.03 -32.53 3.99
CA LEU A 451 -3.65 -32.09 3.78
C LEU A 451 -2.75 -32.51 4.94
N GLN A 452 -3.20 -32.31 6.18
CA GLN A 452 -2.42 -32.67 7.37
C GLN A 452 -2.32 -34.19 7.53
N ALA A 453 -3.37 -34.95 7.20
CA ALA A 453 -3.32 -36.41 7.18
C ALA A 453 -2.33 -36.94 6.11
N GLN A 454 -2.29 -36.34 4.92
CA GLN A 454 -1.29 -36.65 3.90
C GLN A 454 0.14 -36.41 4.39
N ARG A 455 0.40 -35.27 5.05
CA ARG A 455 1.70 -34.97 5.63
C ARG A 455 2.11 -36.01 6.69
N ASP A 456 1.18 -36.43 7.53
CA ASP A 456 1.43 -37.45 8.51
C ASP A 456 1.65 -38.83 7.86
N PHE A 457 0.92 -39.14 6.79
CA PHE A 457 1.05 -40.40 6.08
C PHE A 457 2.45 -40.61 5.48
N PHE A 458 2.99 -39.59 4.78
CA PHE A 458 4.28 -39.74 4.09
C PHE A 458 5.49 -39.32 4.92
N GLY A 459 5.30 -38.55 6.00
CA GLY A 459 6.44 -38.00 6.73
C GLY A 459 6.29 -37.95 8.25
N ALA A 460 5.27 -38.59 8.82
CA ALA A 460 4.96 -38.59 10.26
C ALA A 460 4.94 -37.16 10.85
N HIS A 461 4.40 -36.19 10.09
CA HIS A 461 4.40 -34.77 10.48
C HIS A 461 3.36 -34.42 11.54
N THR A 462 2.73 -35.38 12.13
CA THR A 462 1.75 -35.29 13.21
C THR A 462 0.53 -34.42 12.88
N TYR A 463 -0.52 -34.53 13.66
CA TYR A 463 -1.73 -33.75 13.55
C TYR A 463 -2.40 -33.59 14.92
N GLU A 464 -3.18 -32.51 15.10
CA GLU A 464 -4.08 -32.37 16.23
C GLU A 464 -5.43 -33.00 15.92
N ARG A 465 -6.13 -33.50 16.94
CA ARG A 465 -7.47 -34.10 16.81
C ARG A 465 -8.55 -33.14 17.32
N VAL A 466 -9.72 -33.17 16.68
CA VAL A 466 -10.88 -32.35 17.11
C VAL A 466 -11.52 -32.82 18.43
N ASP A 467 -11.25 -34.07 18.83
CA ASP A 467 -11.76 -34.71 20.04
C ASP A 467 -10.71 -34.73 21.16
N LYS A 468 -9.62 -33.99 21.03
CA LYS A 468 -8.55 -33.86 22.01
C LYS A 468 -8.22 -32.37 22.24
N PRO A 469 -7.59 -32.02 23.35
CA PRO A 469 -7.11 -30.66 23.62
C PRO A 469 -6.16 -30.15 22.52
N ARG A 470 -6.17 -28.83 22.28
CA ARG A 470 -5.19 -28.18 21.41
C ARG A 470 -3.79 -28.33 21.99
N GLY A 471 -2.79 -28.49 21.10
CA GLY A 471 -1.38 -28.71 21.50
C GLY A 471 -1.01 -30.17 21.72
N GLU A 472 -1.96 -31.12 21.66
CA GLU A 472 -1.68 -32.55 21.66
C GLU A 472 -1.55 -33.06 20.25
N PHE A 473 -0.36 -33.59 19.91
CA PHE A 473 -0.04 -34.03 18.52
C PHE A 473 0.00 -35.55 18.45
N PHE A 474 -0.56 -36.11 17.38
CA PHE A 474 -0.73 -37.52 17.12
C PHE A 474 -0.08 -37.91 15.80
N HIS A 475 0.46 -39.12 15.72
CA HIS A 475 0.89 -39.79 14.52
C HIS A 475 0.10 -41.11 14.35
N THR A 476 -0.28 -41.42 13.12
CA THR A 476 -0.93 -42.68 12.77
C THR A 476 -0.02 -43.53 11.89
N ASN A 477 0.21 -44.79 12.30
CA ASN A 477 0.83 -45.79 11.41
C ASN A 477 -0.17 -46.20 10.34
N TRP A 478 -0.30 -45.38 9.27
CA TRP A 478 -1.29 -45.50 8.21
C TRP A 478 -1.18 -46.83 7.43
N THR A 479 0.03 -47.38 7.29
CA THR A 479 0.30 -48.58 6.49
C THR A 479 0.32 -49.84 7.31
N GLY A 480 0.37 -49.73 8.63
CA GLY A 480 0.60 -50.87 9.54
C GLY A 480 2.04 -51.42 9.50
N GLN A 481 2.92 -50.85 8.71
CA GLN A 481 4.32 -51.24 8.56
C GLN A 481 5.31 -50.18 9.04
N GLY A 482 4.85 -49.00 9.39
CA GLY A 482 5.66 -47.89 9.91
C GLY A 482 5.98 -48.06 11.40
N GLY A 483 6.93 -47.24 11.87
CA GLY A 483 7.27 -47.11 13.29
C GLY A 483 6.37 -46.13 14.06
N THR A 484 6.72 -45.81 15.29
CA THR A 484 6.05 -44.82 16.15
C THR A 484 6.81 -43.49 16.23
N THR A 485 7.92 -43.39 15.51
CA THR A 485 8.73 -42.16 15.47
C THR A 485 8.03 -41.07 14.69
N ALA A 486 7.81 -39.93 15.32
CA ALA A 486 7.22 -38.76 14.69
C ALA A 486 8.30 -37.74 14.27
N SER A 487 8.05 -36.99 13.22
CA SER A 487 8.84 -35.83 12.80
C SER A 487 8.61 -34.66 13.75
N THR A 488 9.50 -33.66 13.71
CA THR A 488 9.30 -32.39 14.40
C THR A 488 8.02 -31.71 13.92
N THR A 489 7.22 -31.21 14.85
CA THR A 489 6.01 -30.43 14.54
C THR A 489 6.39 -29.03 14.07
N TYR A 490 5.90 -28.62 12.90
CA TYR A 490 6.00 -27.26 12.38
C TYR A 490 4.61 -26.62 12.44
N THR A 491 4.51 -25.51 13.17
CA THR A 491 3.32 -24.63 13.18
C THR A 491 3.56 -23.43 12.29
N VAL A 492 2.52 -22.97 11.60
CA VAL A 492 2.54 -21.73 10.81
C VAL A 492 2.38 -20.53 11.72
#